data_602aba25ec447b7ac9db67312f79e456
#
_entry.id   602aba25ec447b7ac9db67312f79e456
#
_cell.length_a   1.000
_cell.length_b   1.000
_cell.length_c   1.000
_cell.angle_alpha   90.00
_cell.angle_beta   90.00
_cell.angle_gamma   90.00
#
_symmetry.space_group_name_H-M   'P 1'
#
loop_
_entity.id
_entity.type
_entity.pdbx_description
1 polymer ?
#
loop_
_entity_poly.entity_id
_entity_poly.type
_entity_poly.pdbx_seq_one_letter_code
_entity_poly.pdbx_strand_id
1 'polypeptide(L)'
;MKRLIVYLHGRAVGTLDQDESGLLIFQYSESWLAAPDAVPLSRSLPLQAEPFRGKQARPFFAGILPDEGPRQQIAAILGVSQANDFALLERIGGECAGAVSLLPEDVPFPPATERRIHWLEENALREIVAELPNRPLLGCRRKGHIFGQQ
;
A
#
# COMPACT_ATOMS: atom_id res chain seq x y z
N MET A 1 -12.23 0.25 -14.35
CA MET A 1 -10.78 0.26 -14.13
C MET A 1 -10.51 0.88 -12.77
N LYS A 2 -9.80 0.21 -11.88
CA LYS A 2 -9.45 0.73 -10.56
C LYS A 2 -8.01 1.22 -10.58
N ARG A 3 -7.73 2.29 -9.83
CA ARG A 3 -6.40 2.94 -9.82
C ARG A 3 -5.91 3.20 -8.41
N LEU A 4 -4.62 2.94 -8.18
CA LEU A 4 -3.87 3.33 -7.00
C LEU A 4 -2.71 4.24 -7.42
N ILE A 5 -2.43 5.26 -6.62
CA ILE A 5 -1.22 6.05 -6.76
C ILE A 5 -0.09 5.36 -6.01
N VAL A 6 1.03 5.18 -6.66
CA VAL A 6 2.23 4.57 -6.10
C VAL A 6 3.17 5.67 -5.63
N TYR A 7 3.54 5.60 -4.36
CA TYR A 7 4.46 6.55 -3.73
C TYR A 7 5.76 5.86 -3.36
N LEU A 8 6.87 6.58 -3.50
CA LEU A 8 8.18 6.20 -3.00
C LEU A 8 8.69 7.32 -2.08
N HIS A 9 8.94 7.00 -0.81
CA HIS A 9 9.30 7.99 0.22
C HIS A 9 8.34 9.20 0.28
N GLY A 10 7.05 8.96 0.03
CA GLY A 10 6.02 10.01 0.07
C GLY A 10 5.89 10.85 -1.21
N ARG A 11 6.64 10.55 -2.26
CA ARG A 11 6.53 11.20 -3.57
C ARG A 11 5.82 10.28 -4.55
N ALA A 12 4.82 10.79 -5.25
CA ALA A 12 4.11 10.03 -6.28
C ALA A 12 5.07 9.70 -7.44
N VAL A 13 5.21 8.42 -7.74
CA VAL A 13 6.12 7.93 -8.78
C VAL A 13 5.39 7.36 -9.99
N GLY A 14 4.12 6.99 -9.84
CA GLY A 14 3.33 6.41 -10.90
C GLY A 14 1.98 5.89 -10.43
N THR A 15 1.35 5.11 -11.27
CA THR A 15 0.03 4.52 -11.01
C THR A 15 0.05 3.02 -11.17
N LEU A 16 -0.71 2.32 -10.33
CA LEU A 16 -1.02 0.91 -10.46
C LEU A 16 -2.50 0.77 -10.80
N ASP A 17 -2.79 0.27 -11.96
CA ASP A 17 -4.14 0.03 -12.45
C ASP A 17 -4.47 -1.46 -12.45
N GLN A 18 -5.76 -1.79 -12.28
CA GLN A 18 -6.29 -3.11 -12.56
C GLN A 18 -7.35 -3.01 -13.65
N ASP A 19 -7.15 -3.76 -14.73
CA ASP A 19 -8.14 -3.84 -15.81
C ASP A 19 -9.29 -4.79 -15.47
N GLU A 20 -10.27 -4.91 -16.37
CA GLU A 20 -11.46 -5.75 -16.20
C GLU A 20 -11.12 -7.25 -16.12
N SER A 21 -9.99 -7.66 -16.66
CA SER A 21 -9.51 -9.05 -16.57
C SER A 21 -8.76 -9.35 -15.27
N GLY A 22 -8.54 -8.33 -14.42
CA GLY A 22 -7.76 -8.44 -13.19
C GLY A 22 -6.26 -8.26 -13.38
N LEU A 23 -5.80 -7.89 -14.59
CA LEU A 23 -4.40 -7.69 -14.90
C LEU A 23 -3.88 -6.41 -14.24
N LEU A 24 -2.75 -6.51 -13.56
CA LEU A 24 -2.05 -5.33 -13.00
C LEU A 24 -1.24 -4.63 -14.07
N ILE A 25 -1.35 -3.30 -14.10
CA ILE A 25 -0.64 -2.43 -15.04
C ILE A 25 0.00 -1.32 -14.22
N PHE A 26 1.32 -1.27 -14.20
CA PHE A 26 2.07 -0.20 -13.54
C PHE A 26 2.69 0.72 -14.58
N GLN A 27 2.60 2.03 -14.37
CA GLN A 27 3.24 3.03 -15.22
C GLN A 27 3.84 4.13 -14.36
N TYR A 28 5.09 4.49 -14.65
CA TYR A 28 5.71 5.68 -14.07
C TYR A 28 5.03 6.94 -14.59
N SER A 29 4.93 7.96 -13.72
CA SER A 29 4.46 9.28 -14.14
C SER A 29 5.55 10.02 -14.93
N GLU A 30 5.14 10.83 -15.90
CA GLU A 30 6.07 11.68 -16.66
C GLU A 30 6.87 12.60 -15.74
N SER A 31 6.22 13.16 -14.72
CA SER A 31 6.86 14.01 -13.70
C SER A 31 7.96 13.30 -12.93
N TRP A 32 7.77 12.01 -12.63
CA TRP A 32 8.81 11.21 -11.97
C TRP A 32 9.96 10.90 -12.92
N LEU A 33 9.66 10.49 -14.16
CA LEU A 33 10.68 10.19 -15.17
C LEU A 33 11.54 11.41 -15.53
N ALA A 34 10.99 12.62 -15.45
CA ALA A 34 11.70 13.87 -15.67
C ALA A 34 12.48 14.37 -14.44
N ALA A 35 12.28 13.78 -13.27
CA ALA A 35 12.95 14.23 -12.06
C ALA A 35 14.44 13.83 -12.09
N PRO A 36 15.37 14.74 -11.72
CA PRO A 36 16.81 14.48 -11.80
C PRO A 36 17.27 13.43 -10.78
N ASP A 37 16.49 13.19 -9.75
CA ASP A 37 16.70 12.21 -8.67
C ASP A 37 15.79 10.98 -8.81
N ALA A 38 15.19 10.77 -9.99
CA ALA A 38 14.36 9.60 -10.24
C ALA A 38 15.15 8.31 -10.09
N VAL A 39 14.57 7.39 -9.32
CA VAL A 39 15.10 6.04 -9.16
C VAL A 39 14.03 5.00 -9.49
N PRO A 40 14.37 3.84 -9.99
CA PRO A 40 13.40 2.78 -10.24
C PRO A 40 12.88 2.20 -8.92
N LEU A 41 11.61 1.77 -8.88
CA LEU A 41 11.03 1.04 -7.75
C LEU A 41 11.77 -0.26 -7.47
N SER A 42 12.24 -0.91 -8.51
CA SER A 42 12.95 -2.18 -8.48
C SER A 42 13.80 -2.35 -9.72
N ARG A 43 14.78 -3.24 -9.66
CA ARG A 43 15.55 -3.68 -10.85
C ARG A 43 14.65 -4.33 -11.91
N SER A 44 13.54 -4.93 -11.50
CA SER A 44 12.54 -5.52 -12.41
C SER A 44 11.58 -4.50 -13.02
N LEU A 45 11.58 -3.26 -12.50
CA LEU A 45 10.76 -2.14 -12.96
C LEU A 45 11.66 -0.94 -13.25
N PRO A 46 12.55 -1.00 -14.26
CA PRO A 46 13.45 0.11 -14.61
C PRO A 46 12.65 1.35 -15.03
N LEU A 47 13.29 2.53 -15.00
CA LEU A 47 12.63 3.77 -15.45
C LEU A 47 12.36 3.71 -16.96
N GLN A 48 11.10 3.71 -17.33
CA GLN A 48 10.64 3.76 -18.72
C GLN A 48 9.23 4.36 -18.80
N ALA A 49 8.88 4.91 -19.95
CA ALA A 49 7.56 5.50 -20.20
C ALA A 49 6.49 4.44 -20.47
N GLU A 50 6.88 3.30 -21.05
CA GLU A 50 5.98 2.20 -21.36
C GLU A 50 5.47 1.53 -20.08
N PRO A 51 4.18 1.16 -20.04
CA PRO A 51 3.61 0.49 -18.88
C PRO A 51 4.09 -0.95 -18.74
N PHE A 52 4.35 -1.37 -17.52
CA PHE A 52 4.60 -2.77 -17.14
C PHE A 52 3.26 -3.48 -16.95
N ARG A 53 3.08 -4.63 -17.57
CA ARG A 53 1.80 -5.36 -17.57
C ARG A 53 1.94 -6.77 -17.00
N GLY A 54 0.95 -7.21 -16.25
CA GLY A 54 0.79 -8.59 -15.77
C GLY A 54 2.06 -9.17 -15.16
N LYS A 55 2.71 -10.09 -15.86
CA LYS A 55 3.92 -10.79 -15.38
C LYS A 55 5.12 -9.88 -15.10
N GLN A 56 5.14 -8.67 -15.64
CA GLN A 56 6.20 -7.70 -15.37
C GLN A 56 5.94 -6.92 -14.09
N ALA A 57 4.70 -6.48 -13.86
CA ALA A 57 4.33 -5.67 -12.70
C ALA A 57 4.01 -6.51 -11.45
N ARG A 58 3.23 -7.58 -11.63
CA ARG A 58 2.67 -8.38 -10.54
C ARG A 58 3.71 -8.88 -9.52
N PRO A 59 4.88 -9.44 -9.92
CA PRO A 59 5.83 -9.99 -8.94
C PRO A 59 6.30 -8.97 -7.91
N PHE A 60 6.53 -7.73 -8.32
CA PHE A 60 6.92 -6.66 -7.40
C PHE A 60 5.78 -6.30 -6.45
N PHE A 61 4.58 -6.02 -6.96
CA PHE A 61 3.46 -5.57 -6.15
C PHE A 61 2.87 -6.68 -5.27
N ALA A 62 2.89 -7.92 -5.71
CA ALA A 62 2.53 -9.06 -4.87
C ALA A 62 3.58 -9.32 -3.77
N GLY A 63 4.86 -9.06 -4.08
CA GLY A 63 5.97 -9.25 -3.14
C GLY A 63 6.03 -8.25 -1.99
N ILE A 64 5.37 -7.10 -2.09
CA ILE A 64 5.25 -6.14 -0.98
C ILE A 64 4.06 -6.44 -0.04
N LEU A 65 3.17 -7.34 -0.44
CA LEU A 65 2.11 -7.85 0.42
C LEU A 65 2.68 -8.83 1.46
N PRO A 66 1.99 -9.01 2.59
CA PRO A 66 2.38 -10.03 3.58
C PRO A 66 2.47 -11.43 2.99
N ASP A 67 3.27 -12.28 3.63
CA ASP A 67 3.40 -13.70 3.30
C ASP A 67 2.06 -14.45 3.42
N GLU A 68 1.98 -15.65 2.87
CA GLU A 68 0.75 -16.41 2.64
C GLU A 68 -0.13 -16.55 3.90
N GLY A 69 0.43 -16.88 5.06
CA GLY A 69 -0.32 -17.04 6.30
C GLY A 69 -0.99 -15.76 6.80
N PRO A 70 -0.22 -14.68 7.07
CA PRO A 70 -0.78 -13.38 7.45
C PRO A 70 -1.70 -12.81 6.37
N ARG A 71 -1.39 -13.01 5.08
CA ARG A 71 -2.18 -12.57 3.96
C ARG A 71 -3.58 -13.18 3.97
N GLN A 72 -3.71 -14.48 4.25
CA GLN A 72 -4.99 -15.17 4.35
C GLN A 72 -5.85 -14.58 5.47
N GLN A 73 -5.26 -14.34 6.64
CA GLN A 73 -5.96 -13.73 7.78
C GLN A 73 -6.44 -12.32 7.46
N ILE A 74 -5.58 -11.49 6.86
CA ILE A 74 -5.92 -10.12 6.45
C ILE A 74 -7.04 -10.13 5.41
N ALA A 75 -6.95 -10.98 4.40
CA ALA A 75 -7.97 -11.12 3.37
C ALA A 75 -9.33 -11.49 3.96
N ALA A 76 -9.37 -12.42 4.91
CA ALA A 76 -10.59 -12.81 5.61
C ALA A 76 -11.19 -11.66 6.44
N ILE A 77 -10.35 -10.91 7.19
CA ILE A 77 -10.80 -9.75 7.98
C ILE A 77 -11.35 -8.64 7.08
N LEU A 78 -10.72 -8.42 5.93
CA LEU A 78 -11.11 -7.36 4.98
C LEU A 78 -12.26 -7.76 4.05
N GLY A 79 -12.63 -9.04 4.03
CA GLY A 79 -13.67 -9.57 3.14
C GLY A 79 -13.26 -9.54 1.66
N VAL A 80 -11.97 -9.74 1.37
CA VAL A 80 -11.42 -9.78 0.01
C VAL A 80 -10.77 -11.14 -0.27
N SER A 81 -10.64 -11.50 -1.55
CA SER A 81 -9.93 -12.72 -1.93
C SER A 81 -8.42 -12.55 -1.70
N GLN A 82 -7.78 -13.53 -1.06
CA GLN A 82 -6.33 -13.56 -0.92
C GLN A 82 -5.57 -13.60 -2.26
N ALA A 83 -6.23 -14.06 -3.32
CA ALA A 83 -5.66 -14.10 -4.67
C ALA A 83 -5.76 -12.76 -5.41
N ASN A 84 -6.55 -11.80 -4.89
CA ASN A 84 -6.69 -10.49 -5.49
C ASN A 84 -5.67 -9.51 -4.90
N ASP A 85 -4.48 -9.47 -5.50
CA ASP A 85 -3.37 -8.60 -5.08
C ASP A 85 -3.80 -7.14 -5.04
N PHE A 86 -4.56 -6.66 -6.04
CA PHE A 86 -5.00 -5.28 -6.12
C PHE A 86 -5.96 -4.90 -4.98
N ALA A 87 -6.94 -5.75 -4.68
CA ALA A 87 -7.88 -5.50 -3.59
C ALA A 87 -7.19 -5.45 -2.22
N LEU A 88 -6.17 -6.26 -2.02
CA LEU A 88 -5.33 -6.19 -0.83
C LEU A 88 -4.52 -4.89 -0.78
N LEU A 89 -3.84 -4.53 -1.87
CA LEU A 89 -3.07 -3.27 -1.98
C LEU A 89 -3.96 -2.04 -1.77
N GLU A 90 -5.18 -2.04 -2.30
CA GLU A 90 -6.17 -0.97 -2.08
C GLU A 90 -6.49 -0.75 -0.60
N ARG A 91 -6.48 -1.82 0.20
CA ARG A 91 -6.84 -1.80 1.62
C ARG A 91 -5.65 -1.55 2.56
N ILE A 92 -4.49 -2.10 2.24
CA ILE A 92 -3.33 -2.10 3.13
C ILE A 92 -2.07 -1.49 2.50
N GLY A 93 -2.13 -1.06 1.24
CA GLY A 93 -0.98 -0.54 0.50
C GLY A 93 -0.34 0.71 1.10
N GLY A 94 -1.08 1.47 1.91
CA GLY A 94 -0.54 2.60 2.67
C GLY A 94 0.42 2.19 3.81
N GLU A 95 0.37 0.92 4.22
CA GLU A 95 1.12 0.37 5.36
C GLU A 95 2.00 -0.84 4.96
N CYS A 96 2.25 -1.02 3.68
CA CYS A 96 3.14 -2.07 3.20
C CYS A 96 4.57 -1.87 3.69
N ALA A 97 5.30 -2.97 3.78
CA ALA A 97 6.70 -2.96 4.17
C ALA A 97 7.56 -2.16 3.16
N GLY A 98 8.49 -1.38 3.67
CA GLY A 98 9.44 -0.64 2.86
C GLY A 98 9.04 0.82 2.59
N ALA A 99 9.67 1.40 1.57
CA ALA A 99 9.52 2.81 1.21
C ALA A 99 8.36 3.09 0.25
N VAL A 100 7.73 2.01 -0.26
CA VAL A 100 6.63 2.09 -1.22
C VAL A 100 5.29 2.10 -0.49
N SER A 101 4.42 3.03 -0.86
CA SER A 101 3.03 3.09 -0.38
C SER A 101 2.09 3.21 -1.57
N LEU A 102 0.92 2.58 -1.45
CA LEU A 102 -0.13 2.66 -2.46
C LEU A 102 -1.40 3.20 -1.81
N LEU A 103 -1.96 4.23 -2.40
CA LEU A 103 -3.21 4.83 -1.94
C LEU A 103 -4.19 4.97 -3.10
N PRO A 104 -5.51 4.84 -2.84
CA PRO A 104 -6.53 5.21 -3.82
C PRO A 104 -6.33 6.65 -4.31
N GLU A 105 -6.71 6.91 -5.56
CA GLU A 105 -6.51 8.22 -6.21
C GLU A 105 -7.21 9.38 -5.46
N ASP A 106 -8.30 9.08 -4.78
CA ASP A 106 -9.08 10.03 -3.98
C ASP A 106 -8.53 10.24 -2.55
N VAL A 107 -7.48 9.49 -2.17
CA VAL A 107 -6.86 9.58 -0.84
C VAL A 107 -5.51 10.28 -0.95
N PRO A 108 -5.38 11.51 -0.41
CA PRO A 108 -4.10 12.22 -0.45
C PRO A 108 -3.07 11.52 0.44
N PHE A 109 -1.80 11.60 0.03
CA PHE A 109 -0.70 11.13 0.87
C PHE A 109 -0.61 12.00 2.13
N PRO A 110 -0.59 11.41 3.34
CA PRO A 110 -0.52 12.18 4.58
C PRO A 110 0.74 13.07 4.61
N PRO A 111 0.62 14.37 4.88
CA PRO A 111 1.78 15.23 4.99
C PRO A 111 2.69 14.80 6.15
N ALA A 112 3.99 15.05 6.03
CA ALA A 112 4.98 14.66 7.04
C ALA A 112 4.67 15.24 8.44
N THR A 113 4.00 16.39 8.49
CA THR A 113 3.56 17.07 9.72
C THR A 113 2.45 16.31 10.46
N GLU A 114 1.70 15.44 9.77
CA GLU A 114 0.65 14.62 10.38
C GLU A 114 1.18 13.28 10.92
N ARG A 115 2.45 12.97 10.69
CA ARG A 115 3.09 11.79 11.27
C ARG A 115 3.36 12.04 12.76
N ARG A 116 2.34 11.88 13.59
CA ARG A 116 2.47 12.03 15.03
C ARG A 116 3.07 10.78 15.64
N ILE A 117 4.12 10.94 16.43
CA ILE A 117 4.60 9.89 17.33
C ILE A 117 3.65 9.85 18.51
N HIS A 118 2.96 8.73 18.68
CA HIS A 118 2.13 8.47 19.85
C HIS A 118 2.95 7.69 20.87
N TRP A 119 3.28 8.33 21.98
CA TRP A 119 3.86 7.64 23.12
C TRP A 119 2.76 6.83 23.80
N LEU A 120 2.96 5.53 23.93
CA LEU A 120 1.99 4.64 24.54
C LEU A 120 2.35 4.42 26.01
N GLU A 121 1.37 4.56 26.88
CA GLU A 121 1.44 4.05 28.25
C GLU A 121 1.47 2.52 28.23
N GLU A 122 2.06 1.92 29.28
CA GLU A 122 2.25 0.46 29.36
C GLU A 122 0.92 -0.31 29.19
N ASN A 123 -0.17 0.18 29.79
CA ASN A 123 -1.48 -0.45 29.68
C ASN A 123 -2.03 -0.39 28.24
N ALA A 124 -1.89 0.76 27.57
CA ALA A 124 -2.30 0.91 26.17
C ALA A 124 -1.49 -0.02 25.24
N LEU A 125 -0.20 -0.16 25.51
CA LEU A 125 0.65 -1.10 24.78
C LEU A 125 0.20 -2.55 24.96
N ARG A 126 -0.14 -2.95 26.20
CA ARG A 126 -0.65 -4.30 26.50
C ARG A 126 -1.97 -4.59 25.78
N GLU A 127 -2.88 -3.63 25.73
CA GLU A 127 -4.15 -3.77 25.00
C GLU A 127 -3.90 -3.95 23.50
N ILE A 128 -3.03 -3.13 22.91
CA ILE A 128 -2.66 -3.24 21.49
C ILE A 128 -2.06 -4.62 21.20
N VAL A 129 -1.13 -5.08 22.02
CA VAL A 129 -0.50 -6.40 21.85
C VAL A 129 -1.53 -7.54 21.97
N ALA A 130 -2.49 -7.43 22.88
CA ALA A 130 -3.56 -8.41 23.03
C ALA A 130 -4.51 -8.45 21.81
N GLU A 131 -4.69 -7.32 21.14
CA GLU A 131 -5.52 -7.21 19.93
C GLU A 131 -4.82 -7.67 18.63
N LEU A 132 -3.48 -7.75 18.61
CA LEU A 132 -2.71 -8.10 17.41
C LEU A 132 -3.20 -9.34 16.66
N PRO A 133 -3.61 -10.44 17.31
CA PRO A 133 -4.14 -11.61 16.62
C PRO A 133 -5.39 -11.31 15.77
N ASN A 134 -6.20 -10.35 16.21
CA ASN A 134 -7.43 -9.93 15.53
C ASN A 134 -7.22 -8.69 14.63
N ARG A 135 -6.04 -8.08 14.71
CA ARG A 135 -5.68 -6.83 14.07
C ARG A 135 -4.23 -6.86 13.60
N PRO A 136 -3.95 -7.68 12.57
CA PRO A 136 -2.58 -7.97 12.13
C PRO A 136 -1.81 -6.75 11.60
N LEU A 137 -2.51 -5.64 11.29
CA LEU A 137 -1.91 -4.37 10.91
C LEU A 137 -2.48 -3.26 11.80
N LEU A 138 -1.61 -2.54 12.49
CA LEU A 138 -2.02 -1.51 13.45
C LEU A 138 -2.83 -0.36 12.83
N GLY A 139 -2.63 -0.06 11.56
CA GLY A 139 -3.35 0.97 10.81
C GLY A 139 -4.60 0.48 10.08
N CYS A 140 -4.78 -0.82 9.93
CA CYS A 140 -5.94 -1.40 9.24
C CYS A 140 -7.22 -1.22 10.08
N ARG A 141 -7.77 -0.01 10.08
CA ARG A 141 -9.05 0.30 10.74
C ARG A 141 -10.20 0.04 9.79
N ARG A 142 -11.23 -0.63 10.30
CA ARG A 142 -12.56 -0.57 9.70
C ARG A 142 -12.98 0.90 9.57
N LYS A 143 -13.54 1.27 8.40
CA LYS A 143 -14.18 2.58 8.22
C LYS A 143 -15.06 2.85 9.46
N GLY A 144 -14.70 3.85 10.27
CA GLY A 144 -15.58 4.28 11.36
C GLY A 144 -14.91 4.79 12.63
N HIS A 145 -13.61 4.67 12.82
CA HIS A 145 -12.98 5.27 14.01
C HIS A 145 -11.71 6.02 13.62
N ILE A 146 -11.89 7.30 13.43
CA ILE A 146 -10.80 8.29 13.40
C ILE A 146 -10.23 8.38 14.81
N PHE A 147 -8.92 8.23 14.98
CA PHE A 147 -8.25 8.66 16.19
C PHE A 147 -8.31 10.17 16.27
N GLY A 148 -8.98 10.63 17.24
CA GLY A 148 -8.91 12.01 17.65
C GLY A 148 -10.25 12.61 17.93
N GLN A 149 -10.71 12.44 19.16
CA GLN A 149 -11.29 13.53 19.92
C GLN A 149 -11.13 13.17 21.41
N GLN A 150 -10.12 13.67 22.00
CA GLN A 150 -10.12 14.46 23.25
C GLN A 150 -8.77 15.12 23.38
#